data_0a764ea3f9e0817f94974d9bf9b0e706
#
_entry.id   0a764ea3f9e0817f94974d9bf9b0e706
#
_cell.length_a   1.000
_cell.length_b   1.000
_cell.length_c   1.000
_cell.angle_alpha   90.00
_cell.angle_beta   90.00
_cell.angle_gamma   90.00
#
_symmetry.space_group_name_H-M   'P 1'
#
loop_
_entity.id
_entity.type
_entity.pdbx_description
1 polymer ?
#
loop_
_entity_poly.entity_id
_entity_poly.type
_entity_poly.pdbx_seq_one_letter_code
_entity_poly.pdbx_strand_id
1 'polypeptide(L)'
;IDKATLTDIPQLCTLLDELFSQEAEFTPNHTLQEKGLSKIISNENVGVILVVRESQKLIGMVNILFTISTALGERVGNLEDFVVLPEYRNCGIGTKLLSYAVTFAEKNDCQRITLLTDDDNEDAHRFYARNGFYRSSMVPFRLNTLDT
;
A
#
# COMPACT_ATOMS: atom_id res chain seq x y z
N ILE A 1 11.08 6.44 -8.48
CA ILE A 1 9.78 6.31 -7.79
C ILE A 1 8.92 7.51 -8.14
N ASP A 2 7.72 7.28 -8.59
CA ASP A 2 6.79 8.35 -8.95
C ASP A 2 5.34 7.91 -8.72
N LYS A 3 4.40 8.80 -9.04
CA LYS A 3 2.97 8.50 -8.92
C LYS A 3 2.49 7.67 -10.10
N ALA A 4 1.64 6.69 -9.82
CA ALA A 4 0.98 5.91 -10.87
C ALA A 4 -0.03 6.76 -11.64
N THR A 5 -0.23 6.41 -12.90
CA THR A 5 -1.24 7.00 -13.77
C THR A 5 -2.23 5.92 -14.21
N LEU A 6 -3.35 6.32 -14.82
CA LEU A 6 -4.36 5.37 -15.29
C LEU A 6 -3.80 4.34 -16.28
N THR A 7 -2.80 4.74 -17.07
CA THR A 7 -2.16 3.82 -18.02
C THR A 7 -1.35 2.72 -17.33
N ASP A 8 -1.02 2.89 -16.06
CA ASP A 8 -0.28 1.90 -15.28
C ASP A 8 -1.16 0.76 -14.74
N ILE A 9 -2.49 0.88 -14.83
CA ILE A 9 -3.41 -0.07 -14.20
C ILE A 9 -3.14 -1.53 -14.57
N PRO A 10 -2.91 -1.90 -15.84
CA PRO A 10 -2.62 -3.31 -16.15
C PRO A 10 -1.40 -3.85 -15.39
N GLN A 11 -0.33 -3.09 -15.29
CA GLN A 11 0.86 -3.51 -14.55
C GLN A 11 0.63 -3.51 -13.04
N LEU A 12 -0.17 -2.56 -12.53
CA LEU A 12 -0.56 -2.54 -11.12
C LEU A 12 -1.36 -3.79 -10.76
N CYS A 13 -2.25 -4.25 -11.62
CA CYS A 13 -2.98 -5.49 -11.40
C CYS A 13 -2.05 -6.69 -11.31
N THR A 14 -1.00 -6.74 -12.11
CA THR A 14 0.02 -7.79 -12.03
C THR A 14 0.71 -7.78 -10.66
N LEU A 15 1.05 -6.60 -10.15
CA LEU A 15 1.64 -6.46 -8.82
C LEU A 15 0.66 -6.89 -7.72
N LEU A 16 -0.60 -6.51 -7.84
CA LEU A 16 -1.64 -6.92 -6.88
C LEU A 16 -1.88 -8.43 -6.91
N ASP A 17 -1.82 -9.07 -8.08
CA ASP A 17 -1.92 -10.52 -8.18
C ASP A 17 -0.80 -11.20 -7.37
N GLU A 18 0.42 -10.69 -7.47
CA GLU A 18 1.55 -11.20 -6.69
C GLU A 18 1.29 -11.05 -5.18
N LEU A 19 0.80 -9.88 -4.78
CA LEU A 19 0.50 -9.62 -3.37
C LEU A 19 -0.63 -10.51 -2.88
N PHE A 20 -1.75 -10.56 -3.59
CA PHE A 20 -2.95 -11.27 -3.14
C PHE A 20 -2.76 -12.78 -3.14
N SER A 21 -1.88 -13.31 -3.97
CA SER A 21 -1.54 -14.74 -3.94
C SER A 21 -0.84 -15.15 -2.63
N GLN A 22 -0.29 -14.19 -1.91
CA GLN A 22 0.40 -14.43 -0.63
C GLN A 22 -0.51 -14.20 0.58
N GLU A 23 -1.67 -13.60 0.41
CA GLU A 23 -2.58 -13.25 1.49
C GLU A 23 -3.68 -14.28 1.66
N ALA A 24 -4.00 -14.61 2.93
CA ALA A 24 -4.97 -15.65 3.24
C ALA A 24 -6.41 -15.27 2.90
N GLU A 25 -6.75 -13.97 2.97
CA GLU A 25 -8.12 -13.48 2.82
C GLU A 25 -8.50 -13.05 1.41
N PHE A 26 -7.55 -12.98 0.48
CA PHE A 26 -7.79 -12.35 -0.81
C PHE A 26 -7.59 -13.30 -1.98
N THR A 27 -8.45 -13.12 -2.99
CA THR A 27 -8.36 -13.79 -4.28
C THR A 27 -8.24 -12.72 -5.36
N PRO A 28 -7.28 -12.82 -6.28
CA PRO A 28 -7.16 -11.84 -7.36
C PRO A 28 -8.44 -11.73 -8.19
N ASN A 29 -8.85 -10.49 -8.48
CA ASN A 29 -10.01 -10.18 -9.34
C ASN A 29 -9.74 -8.87 -10.05
N HIS A 30 -9.35 -8.94 -11.32
CA HIS A 30 -8.93 -7.77 -12.08
C HIS A 30 -10.01 -6.71 -12.24
N THR A 31 -11.27 -7.09 -12.38
CA THR A 31 -12.36 -6.12 -12.50
C THR A 31 -12.46 -5.26 -11.24
N LEU A 32 -12.39 -5.87 -10.07
CA LEU A 32 -12.43 -5.14 -8.80
C LEU A 32 -11.15 -4.35 -8.57
N GLN A 33 -9.99 -4.94 -8.91
CA GLN A 33 -8.70 -4.27 -8.77
C GLN A 33 -8.65 -3.01 -9.62
N GLU A 34 -9.03 -3.09 -10.88
CA GLU A 34 -9.07 -1.93 -11.80
C GLU A 34 -9.99 -0.83 -11.27
N LYS A 35 -11.15 -1.22 -10.75
CA LYS A 35 -12.11 -0.27 -10.18
C LYS A 35 -11.52 0.47 -8.99
N GLY A 36 -10.89 -0.27 -8.06
CA GLY A 36 -10.26 0.34 -6.88
C GLY A 36 -9.09 1.23 -7.24
N LEU A 37 -8.21 0.76 -8.10
CA LEU A 37 -7.05 1.53 -8.55
C LEU A 37 -7.47 2.84 -9.22
N SER A 38 -8.48 2.77 -10.09
CA SER A 38 -8.99 3.95 -10.79
C SER A 38 -9.53 5.00 -9.81
N LYS A 39 -10.25 4.56 -8.77
CA LYS A 39 -10.79 5.47 -7.76
C LYS A 39 -9.69 6.20 -6.99
N ILE A 40 -8.59 5.53 -6.70
CA ILE A 40 -7.47 6.14 -5.98
C ILE A 40 -6.72 7.11 -6.91
N ILE A 41 -6.37 6.64 -8.11
CA ILE A 41 -5.58 7.45 -9.05
C ILE A 41 -6.32 8.72 -9.47
N SER A 42 -7.65 8.63 -9.62
CA SER A 42 -8.47 9.74 -10.13
C SER A 42 -8.81 10.79 -9.07
N ASN A 43 -8.47 10.58 -7.80
CA ASN A 43 -8.84 11.53 -6.75
C ASN A 43 -7.73 11.63 -5.70
N GLU A 44 -6.94 12.69 -5.78
CA GLU A 44 -5.81 12.92 -4.89
C GLU A 44 -6.19 13.13 -3.42
N ASN A 45 -7.47 13.41 -3.14
CA ASN A 45 -7.95 13.51 -1.76
C ASN A 45 -8.24 12.13 -1.14
N VAL A 46 -8.41 11.10 -1.96
CA VAL A 46 -8.59 9.72 -1.49
C VAL A 46 -7.24 9.12 -1.10
N GLY A 47 -6.23 9.35 -1.92
CA GLY A 47 -4.92 8.77 -1.67
C GLY A 47 -3.99 8.92 -2.87
N VAL A 48 -2.93 8.16 -2.85
CA VAL A 48 -1.94 8.12 -3.92
C VAL A 48 -1.42 6.69 -4.08
N ILE A 49 -1.06 6.33 -5.30
CA ILE A 49 -0.33 5.10 -5.59
C ILE A 49 1.06 5.50 -6.03
N LEU A 50 2.07 5.04 -5.28
CA LEU A 50 3.48 5.25 -5.61
C LEU A 50 4.03 3.99 -6.24
N VAL A 51 4.86 4.14 -7.27
CA VAL A 51 5.40 3.00 -8.03
C VAL A 51 6.90 3.13 -8.18
N VAL A 52 7.55 1.98 -8.28
CA VAL A 52 8.95 1.89 -8.67
C VAL A 52 8.98 1.41 -10.12
N ARG A 53 9.60 2.20 -10.99
CA ARG A 53 9.77 1.87 -12.42
C ARG A 53 11.21 1.49 -12.68
N GLU A 54 11.37 0.43 -13.45
CA GLU A 54 12.64 0.10 -14.08
C GLU A 54 12.41 0.08 -15.59
N SER A 55 12.90 1.10 -16.28
CA SER A 55 12.54 1.39 -17.66
C SER A 55 11.02 1.58 -17.75
N GLN A 56 10.30 0.74 -18.48
CA GLN A 56 8.85 0.83 -18.62
C GLN A 56 8.10 -0.20 -17.77
N LYS A 57 8.81 -0.94 -16.94
CA LYS A 57 8.22 -2.00 -16.11
C LYS A 57 8.03 -1.51 -14.68
N LEU A 58 6.83 -1.71 -14.14
CA LEU A 58 6.57 -1.49 -12.72
C LEU A 58 7.06 -2.71 -11.94
N ILE A 59 7.93 -2.47 -10.98
CA ILE A 59 8.52 -3.54 -10.16
C ILE A 59 8.10 -3.46 -8.70
N GLY A 60 7.44 -2.40 -8.30
CA GLY A 60 6.91 -2.25 -6.95
C GLY A 60 5.84 -1.18 -6.89
N MET A 61 4.97 -1.28 -5.87
CA MET A 61 3.92 -0.32 -5.62
C MET A 61 3.57 -0.23 -4.14
N VAL A 62 2.95 0.87 -3.76
CA VAL A 62 2.30 1.04 -2.47
C VAL A 62 1.18 2.06 -2.59
N ASN A 63 0.08 1.82 -1.89
CA ASN A 63 -1.02 2.77 -1.76
C ASN A 63 -0.91 3.50 -0.43
N ILE A 64 -1.16 4.81 -0.44
CA ILE A 64 -1.37 5.58 0.79
C ILE A 64 -2.78 6.15 0.69
N LEU A 65 -3.65 5.76 1.62
CA LEU A 65 -5.02 6.24 1.67
C LEU A 65 -5.16 7.24 2.82
N PHE A 66 -5.88 8.32 2.59
CA PHE A 66 -5.99 9.40 3.57
C PHE A 66 -7.30 9.34 4.35
N THR A 67 -7.21 9.62 5.63
CA THR A 67 -8.37 9.84 6.47
C THR A 67 -8.02 10.88 7.53
N ILE A 68 -8.98 11.23 8.39
CA ILE A 68 -8.79 12.25 9.44
C ILE A 68 -8.86 11.59 10.80
N SER A 69 -7.91 11.94 11.65
CA SER A 69 -7.90 11.51 13.04
C SER A 69 -8.45 12.62 13.93
N THR A 70 -9.50 12.34 14.68
CA THR A 70 -10.01 13.30 15.64
C THR A 70 -9.09 13.44 16.85
N ALA A 71 -8.34 12.39 17.17
CA ALA A 71 -7.38 12.42 18.27
C ALA A 71 -6.18 13.31 17.96
N LEU A 72 -5.71 13.28 16.69
CA LEU A 72 -4.55 14.07 16.27
C LEU A 72 -4.95 15.40 15.63
N GLY A 73 -6.22 15.57 15.30
CA GLY A 73 -6.74 16.80 14.72
C GLY A 73 -6.25 17.06 13.29
N GLU A 74 -5.82 16.04 12.58
CA GLU A 74 -5.20 16.20 11.27
C GLU A 74 -5.31 14.91 10.45
N ARG A 75 -4.87 14.97 9.20
CA ARG A 75 -4.83 13.83 8.30
C ARG A 75 -3.91 12.73 8.83
N VAL A 76 -4.30 11.50 8.59
CA VAL A 76 -3.47 10.30 8.80
C VAL A 76 -3.51 9.45 7.55
N GLY A 77 -2.51 8.61 7.36
CA GLY A 77 -2.43 7.73 6.21
C GLY A 77 -2.55 6.27 6.59
N ASN A 78 -3.23 5.50 5.73
CA ASN A 78 -3.22 4.05 5.77
C ASN A 78 -2.41 3.55 4.59
N LEU A 79 -1.39 2.76 4.88
CA LEU A 79 -0.52 2.20 3.85
C LEU A 79 -1.05 0.83 3.48
N GLU A 80 -1.32 0.62 2.21
CA GLU A 80 -1.88 -0.64 1.70
C GLU A 80 -1.16 -1.08 0.43
N ASP A 81 -1.31 -2.36 0.11
CA ASP A 81 -0.85 -2.93 -1.15
C ASP A 81 0.64 -2.68 -1.40
N PHE A 82 1.46 -2.89 -0.38
CA PHE A 82 2.91 -2.78 -0.49
C PHE A 82 3.47 -4.07 -1.07
N VAL A 83 4.00 -4.00 -2.27
CA VAL A 83 4.57 -5.18 -2.94
C VAL A 83 5.74 -4.80 -3.82
N VAL A 84 6.76 -5.66 -3.83
CA VAL A 84 7.89 -5.63 -4.77
C VAL A 84 7.93 -6.98 -5.44
N LEU A 85 8.12 -7.01 -6.76
CA LEU A 85 8.20 -8.27 -7.50
C LEU A 85 9.31 -9.17 -6.93
N PRO A 86 9.08 -10.49 -6.90
CA PRO A 86 10.04 -11.42 -6.26
C PRO A 86 11.47 -11.29 -6.76
N GLU A 87 11.67 -11.11 -8.06
CA GLU A 87 13.01 -11.02 -8.67
C GLU A 87 13.76 -9.73 -8.29
N TYR A 88 13.06 -8.76 -7.69
CA TYR A 88 13.65 -7.47 -7.27
C TYR A 88 13.72 -7.32 -5.74
N ARG A 89 13.41 -8.39 -5.00
CA ARG A 89 13.48 -8.38 -3.53
C ARG A 89 14.93 -8.51 -3.05
N ASN A 90 15.16 -8.12 -1.79
CA ASN A 90 16.47 -8.21 -1.12
C ASN A 90 17.57 -7.36 -1.76
N CYS A 91 17.19 -6.31 -2.48
CA CYS A 91 18.16 -5.35 -3.06
C CYS A 91 17.85 -3.91 -2.64
N GLY A 92 17.07 -3.71 -1.57
CA GLY A 92 16.83 -2.40 -1.00
C GLY A 92 15.70 -1.60 -1.62
N ILE A 93 15.01 -2.13 -2.64
CA ILE A 93 13.91 -1.43 -3.31
C ILE A 93 12.74 -1.21 -2.36
N GLY A 94 12.38 -2.22 -1.57
CA GLY A 94 11.29 -2.10 -0.60
C GLY A 94 11.55 -1.01 0.43
N THR A 95 12.77 -0.94 0.95
CA THR A 95 13.17 0.09 1.91
C THR A 95 13.09 1.49 1.29
N LYS A 96 13.54 1.65 0.06
CA LYS A 96 13.46 2.93 -0.64
C LYS A 96 12.02 3.35 -0.90
N LEU A 97 11.18 2.41 -1.32
CA LEU A 97 9.78 2.68 -1.58
C LEU A 97 9.05 3.09 -0.30
N LEU A 98 9.28 2.36 0.79
CA LEU A 98 8.67 2.67 2.08
C LEU A 98 9.11 4.04 2.58
N SER A 99 10.42 4.34 2.50
CA SER A 99 10.96 5.64 2.91
C SER A 99 10.34 6.78 2.10
N TYR A 100 10.23 6.60 0.79
CA TYR A 100 9.58 7.58 -0.08
C TYR A 100 8.12 7.79 0.29
N ALA A 101 7.41 6.69 0.57
CA ALA A 101 6.00 6.75 0.97
C ALA A 101 5.82 7.52 2.29
N VAL A 102 6.66 7.25 3.28
CA VAL A 102 6.62 7.98 4.56
C VAL A 102 6.86 9.46 4.35
N THR A 103 7.87 9.82 3.58
CA THR A 103 8.15 11.23 3.26
C THR A 103 6.99 11.89 2.52
N PHE A 104 6.40 11.18 1.56
CA PHE A 104 5.23 11.68 0.84
C PHE A 104 4.06 11.94 1.79
N ALA A 105 3.79 10.99 2.69
CA ALA A 105 2.72 11.13 3.67
C ALA A 105 2.96 12.34 4.59
N GLU A 106 4.18 12.51 5.08
CA GLU A 106 4.54 13.65 5.91
C GLU A 106 4.30 14.99 5.19
N LYS A 107 4.69 15.07 3.92
CA LYS A 107 4.49 16.27 3.10
C LYS A 107 3.02 16.55 2.80
N ASN A 108 2.16 15.56 2.97
CA ASN A 108 0.72 15.68 2.79
C ASN A 108 -0.02 15.72 4.13
N ASP A 109 0.65 16.17 5.18
CA ASP A 109 0.11 16.45 6.50
C ASP A 109 -0.31 15.21 7.30
N CYS A 110 0.13 14.03 6.91
CA CYS A 110 -0.16 12.82 7.68
C CYS A 110 0.62 12.79 8.98
N GLN A 111 -0.10 12.80 10.10
CA GLN A 111 0.49 12.79 11.44
C GLN A 111 0.76 11.38 11.95
N ARG A 112 0.25 10.37 11.26
CA ARG A 112 0.45 8.96 11.61
C ARG A 112 0.25 8.13 10.35
N ILE A 113 0.97 7.03 10.26
CA ILE A 113 0.80 6.04 9.20
C ILE A 113 0.52 4.70 9.87
N THR A 114 -0.56 4.05 9.45
CA THR A 114 -0.95 2.74 9.93
C THR A 114 -0.98 1.77 8.77
N LEU A 115 -0.62 0.51 9.01
CA LEU A 115 -0.76 -0.56 8.03
C LEU A 115 -1.26 -1.82 8.71
N LEU A 116 -1.83 -2.71 7.91
CA LEU A 116 -2.25 -4.03 8.37
C LEU A 116 -1.41 -5.09 7.66
N THR A 117 -0.99 -6.09 8.39
CA THR A 117 -0.26 -7.23 7.85
C THR A 117 -0.76 -8.48 8.54
N ASP A 118 -0.63 -9.63 7.90
CA ASP A 118 -1.05 -10.89 8.50
C ASP A 118 -0.30 -11.13 9.81
N ASP A 119 -1.02 -11.62 10.81
CA ASP A 119 -0.50 -11.81 12.15
C ASP A 119 0.73 -12.73 12.18
N ASP A 120 0.80 -13.71 11.30
CA ASP A 120 1.88 -14.68 11.21
C ASP A 120 2.96 -14.35 10.18
N ASN A 121 2.87 -13.19 9.51
CA ASN A 121 3.87 -12.76 8.53
C ASN A 121 5.05 -12.09 9.24
N GLU A 122 5.92 -12.92 9.82
CA GLU A 122 7.04 -12.43 10.63
C GLU A 122 8.07 -11.65 9.81
N ASP A 123 8.26 -11.99 8.53
CA ASP A 123 9.17 -11.25 7.66
C ASP A 123 8.71 -9.81 7.47
N ALA A 124 7.40 -9.61 7.25
CA ALA A 124 6.82 -8.28 7.14
C ALA A 124 6.94 -7.53 8.47
N HIS A 125 6.66 -8.19 9.59
CA HIS A 125 6.79 -7.57 10.91
C HIS A 125 8.21 -7.06 11.15
N ARG A 126 9.23 -7.86 10.82
CA ARG A 126 10.62 -7.44 10.96
C ARG A 126 10.97 -6.29 10.03
N PHE A 127 10.49 -6.33 8.79
CA PHE A 127 10.74 -5.28 7.81
C PHE A 127 10.19 -3.93 8.30
N TYR A 128 8.94 -3.91 8.74
CA TYR A 128 8.33 -2.67 9.23
C TYR A 128 8.98 -2.18 10.51
N ALA A 129 9.31 -3.09 11.43
CA ALA A 129 9.99 -2.72 12.67
C ALA A 129 11.35 -2.05 12.41
N ARG A 130 12.12 -2.61 11.46
CA ARG A 130 13.41 -2.01 11.08
C ARG A 130 13.24 -0.61 10.49
N ASN A 131 12.08 -0.31 9.96
CA ASN A 131 11.79 0.99 9.33
C ASN A 131 11.00 1.93 10.24
N GLY A 132 11.00 1.69 11.54
CA GLY A 132 10.45 2.61 12.52
C GLY A 132 9.00 2.39 12.90
N PHE A 133 8.33 1.40 12.34
CA PHE A 133 6.97 1.04 12.72
C PHE A 133 6.99 0.18 13.98
N TYR A 134 5.93 0.29 14.78
CA TYR A 134 5.77 -0.58 15.94
C TYR A 134 4.40 -1.27 15.87
N ARG A 135 4.32 -2.44 16.48
CA ARG A 135 3.06 -3.20 16.52
C ARG A 135 2.09 -2.52 17.49
N SER A 136 0.93 -2.10 16.96
CA SER A 136 -0.13 -1.53 17.77
C SER A 136 -0.85 -2.63 18.55
N SER A 137 -1.39 -2.30 19.73
CA SER A 137 -2.25 -3.19 20.50
C SER A 137 -3.68 -3.25 19.97
N MET A 138 -4.02 -2.40 19.01
CA MET A 138 -5.36 -2.37 18.42
C MET A 138 -5.52 -3.49 17.40
N VAL A 139 -6.67 -4.13 17.37
CA VAL A 139 -6.96 -5.21 16.43
C VAL A 139 -8.11 -4.80 15.52
N PRO A 140 -8.07 -5.19 14.25
CA PRO A 140 -9.14 -4.87 13.31
C PRO A 140 -10.36 -5.76 13.53
N PHE A 141 -11.55 -5.19 13.42
CA PHE A 141 -12.82 -5.91 13.35
C PHE A 141 -13.45 -5.57 12.01
N ARG A 142 -13.99 -6.56 11.32
CA ARG A 142 -14.50 -6.39 9.96
C ARG A 142 -15.92 -6.94 9.84
N LEU A 143 -16.77 -6.18 9.16
CA LEU A 143 -18.12 -6.59 8.76
C LEU A 143 -18.26 -6.30 7.27
N ASN A 144 -18.56 -7.32 6.49
CA ASN A 144 -18.89 -7.13 5.07
C ASN A 144 -20.36 -6.76 4.97
N THR A 145 -20.65 -5.58 4.42
CA THR A 145 -22.00 -5.02 4.42
C THR A 145 -22.79 -5.36 3.16
N LEU A 146 -22.14 -5.81 2.12
CA LEU A 146 -22.78 -6.18 0.86
C LEU A 146 -22.25 -7.53 0.41
N ASP A 147 -23.16 -8.36 -0.14
CA ASP A 147 -22.76 -9.62 -0.78
C ASP A 147 -22.14 -9.33 -2.14
N THR A 148 -20.89 -9.74 -2.33
CA THR A 148 -20.16 -9.54 -3.58
C THR A 148 -19.62 -10.84 -4.14
#